data_494f6291b3efd27d765952742f5d265c
#
_entry.id   494f6291b3efd27d765952742f5d265c
#
_cell.length_a   1.000
_cell.length_b   1.000
_cell.length_c   1.000
_cell.angle_alpha   90.00
_cell.angle_beta   90.00
_cell.angle_gamma   90.00
#
_symmetry.space_group_name_H-M   'P 1'
#
loop_
_entity.id
_entity.type
_entity.pdbx_description
1 polymer ?
#
loop_
_entity_poly.entity_id
_entity_poly.type
_entity_poly.pdbx_seq_one_letter_code
_entity_poly.pdbx_strand_id
1 'polypeptide(L)'
;MAIISFWTEDDKETGQTSTAIAVATQMAIQHNKKVLLISTYENNKEIEAAYLKPQAQKTNLLSLLNLTKKSVGIESGVTGLMKIEGSNKLSPELIKDYTGIIFKDRLEVLSGYDGVETPTIDAFYVSLIKKASMVYDIVLVDLKKGINQLSQDILTVSDVIVYGMTQKRHS
;
A
#
# COMPACT_ATOMS: atom_id res chain seq x y z
N MET A 1 16.88 -1.37 6.78
CA MET A 1 15.63 -1.21 6.07
C MET A 1 15.49 -2.32 5.06
N ALA A 2 14.25 -2.75 4.79
CA ALA A 2 13.98 -3.83 3.86
C ALA A 2 12.73 -3.54 3.02
N ILE A 3 12.78 -3.92 1.74
CA ILE A 3 11.65 -3.91 0.81
C ILE A 3 11.19 -5.36 0.65
N ILE A 4 9.94 -5.65 1.01
CA ILE A 4 9.35 -7.00 0.96
C ILE A 4 8.12 -6.95 0.07
N SER A 5 8.15 -7.69 -1.03
CA SER A 5 7.03 -7.75 -1.97
C SER A 5 6.25 -9.05 -1.85
N PHE A 6 4.94 -8.93 -1.81
CA PHE A 6 3.99 -10.04 -1.86
C PHE A 6 3.45 -10.14 -3.28
N TRP A 7 3.60 -11.31 -3.89
CA TRP A 7 3.24 -11.50 -5.29
C TRP A 7 2.70 -12.89 -5.57
N THR A 8 1.85 -13.00 -6.54
CA THR A 8 1.35 -14.25 -7.10
C THR A 8 1.11 -14.08 -8.61
N GLU A 9 1.41 -15.10 -9.39
CA GLU A 9 1.02 -15.16 -10.80
C GLU A 9 -0.43 -15.67 -10.97
N ASP A 10 -0.99 -16.32 -9.93
CA ASP A 10 -2.30 -16.96 -9.98
C ASP A 10 -3.41 -15.91 -9.86
N ASP A 11 -4.40 -15.93 -10.76
CA ASP A 11 -5.59 -15.05 -10.69
C ASP A 11 -6.52 -15.41 -9.53
N LYS A 12 -6.30 -16.56 -8.89
CA LYS A 12 -7.09 -17.03 -7.74
C LYS A 12 -6.72 -16.31 -6.46
N GLU A 13 -7.60 -16.38 -5.50
CA GLU A 13 -7.34 -15.88 -4.15
C GLU A 13 -6.29 -16.76 -3.45
N THR A 14 -5.09 -16.23 -3.30
CA THR A 14 -3.97 -16.88 -2.60
C THR A 14 -3.81 -16.42 -1.16
N GLY A 15 -4.64 -15.47 -0.71
CA GLY A 15 -4.50 -14.82 0.60
C GLY A 15 -3.32 -13.83 0.66
N GLN A 16 -2.78 -13.42 -0.48
CA GLN A 16 -1.62 -12.53 -0.57
C GLN A 16 -1.81 -11.23 0.23
N THR A 17 -2.88 -10.47 -0.07
CA THR A 17 -3.20 -9.20 0.63
C THR A 17 -3.39 -9.42 2.13
N SER A 18 -4.11 -10.47 2.53
CA SER A 18 -4.31 -10.81 3.95
C SER A 18 -2.99 -11.14 4.63
N THR A 19 -2.07 -11.83 3.95
CA THR A 19 -0.73 -12.12 4.45
C THR A 19 0.10 -10.85 4.60
N ALA A 20 0.07 -9.96 3.61
CA ALA A 20 0.76 -8.67 3.66
C ALA A 20 0.28 -7.82 4.86
N ILE A 21 -1.04 -7.76 5.09
CA ILE A 21 -1.65 -7.07 6.23
C ILE A 21 -1.20 -7.69 7.56
N ALA A 22 -1.21 -9.02 7.68
CA ALA A 22 -0.80 -9.72 8.89
C ALA A 22 0.67 -9.47 9.21
N VAL A 23 1.56 -9.55 8.21
CA VAL A 23 3.00 -9.30 8.37
C VAL A 23 3.25 -7.83 8.73
N ALA A 24 2.57 -6.88 8.08
CA ALA A 24 2.70 -5.45 8.40
C ALA A 24 2.35 -5.19 9.87
N THR A 25 1.23 -5.74 10.33
CA THR A 25 0.76 -5.62 11.71
C THR A 25 1.75 -6.23 12.71
N GLN A 26 2.23 -7.45 12.41
CA GLN A 26 3.20 -8.16 13.23
C GLN A 26 4.50 -7.37 13.39
N MET A 27 5.06 -6.88 12.28
CA MET A 27 6.31 -6.10 12.29
C MET A 27 6.16 -4.79 13.06
N ALA A 28 5.02 -4.11 12.91
CA ALA A 28 4.76 -2.86 13.59
C ALA A 28 4.57 -3.04 15.11
N ILE A 29 3.79 -4.06 15.54
CA ILE A 29 3.40 -4.24 16.94
C ILE A 29 4.47 -5.01 17.72
N GLN A 30 4.89 -6.19 17.22
CA GLN A 30 5.80 -7.07 17.97
C GLN A 30 7.27 -6.68 17.82
N HIS A 31 7.67 -6.24 16.62
CA HIS A 31 9.05 -5.91 16.34
C HIS A 31 9.35 -4.41 16.43
N ASN A 32 8.35 -3.61 16.77
CA ASN A 32 8.52 -2.17 17.00
C ASN A 32 9.09 -1.42 15.78
N LYS A 33 8.80 -1.92 14.57
CA LYS A 33 9.28 -1.36 13.31
C LYS A 33 8.35 -0.27 12.79
N LYS A 34 8.93 0.67 12.07
CA LYS A 34 8.19 1.67 11.30
C LYS A 34 7.92 1.09 9.92
N VAL A 35 6.67 0.74 9.66
CA VAL A 35 6.24 -0.02 8.49
C VAL A 35 5.36 0.84 7.60
N LEU A 36 5.63 0.81 6.29
CA LEU A 36 4.71 1.28 5.26
C LEU A 36 4.21 0.07 4.46
N LEU A 37 2.89 -0.07 4.35
CA LEU A 37 2.25 -1.04 3.46
C LEU A 37 1.68 -0.32 2.25
N ILE A 38 2.18 -0.64 1.05
CA ILE A 38 1.79 -0.05 -0.23
C ILE A 38 0.97 -1.07 -1.00
N SER A 39 -0.18 -0.68 -1.56
CA SER A 39 -0.92 -1.45 -2.55
C SER A 39 -0.59 -0.98 -3.96
N THR A 40 -0.48 -1.91 -4.91
CA THR A 40 -0.43 -1.57 -6.34
C THR A 40 -1.75 -1.82 -7.05
N TYR A 41 -2.78 -2.27 -6.31
CA TYR A 41 -4.12 -2.43 -6.86
C TYR A 41 -4.81 -1.08 -7.05
N GLU A 42 -5.48 -0.92 -8.17
CA GLU A 42 -6.33 0.23 -8.45
C GLU A 42 -7.50 0.28 -7.44
N ASN A 43 -7.84 1.47 -6.98
CA ASN A 43 -9.00 1.69 -6.08
C ASN A 43 -9.09 0.74 -4.86
N ASN A 44 -7.98 0.10 -4.47
CA ASN A 44 -8.02 -0.91 -3.43
C ASN A 44 -8.07 -0.28 -2.04
N LYS A 45 -9.28 -0.19 -1.51
CA LYS A 45 -9.52 0.16 -0.10
C LYS A 45 -9.50 -1.07 0.82
N GLU A 46 -9.15 -2.26 0.31
CA GLU A 46 -9.17 -3.49 1.12
C GLU A 46 -8.17 -3.42 2.27
N ILE A 47 -6.97 -2.87 2.01
CA ILE A 47 -5.96 -2.69 3.05
C ILE A 47 -6.46 -1.73 4.14
N GLU A 48 -7.02 -0.59 3.76
CA GLU A 48 -7.59 0.35 4.71
C GLU A 48 -8.80 -0.27 5.45
N ALA A 49 -9.69 -0.92 4.73
CA ALA A 49 -10.89 -1.56 5.28
C ALA A 49 -10.58 -2.68 6.27
N ALA A 50 -9.46 -3.39 6.09
CA ALA A 50 -9.03 -4.45 7.01
C ALA A 50 -8.71 -3.92 8.42
N TYR A 51 -8.29 -2.66 8.53
CA TYR A 51 -7.98 -2.02 9.80
C TYR A 51 -9.14 -1.20 10.36
N LEU A 52 -10.07 -0.78 9.51
CA LEU A 52 -11.26 -0.08 9.95
C LEU A 52 -12.28 -1.10 10.43
N LYS A 53 -12.67 -1.04 11.71
CA LYS A 53 -13.84 -1.80 12.18
C LYS A 53 -15.02 -1.43 11.29
N PRO A 54 -15.84 -2.41 10.81
CA PRO A 54 -17.11 -2.07 10.22
C PRO A 54 -17.90 -1.30 11.28
N GLN A 55 -18.00 0.01 11.10
CA GLN A 55 -18.89 0.81 11.92
C GLN A 55 -20.28 0.32 11.56
N ALA A 56 -20.89 -0.45 12.47
CA ALA A 56 -22.31 -0.68 12.46
C ALA A 56 -22.94 0.70 12.25
N GLN A 57 -23.73 0.83 11.17
CA GLN A 57 -24.39 2.06 10.77
C GLN A 57 -25.25 2.59 11.92
N LYS A 58 -24.64 3.26 12.88
CA LYS A 58 -25.31 4.25 13.70
C LYS A 58 -25.09 5.57 12.99
N THR A 59 -26.06 5.92 12.18
CA THR A 59 -26.25 7.24 11.57
C THR A 59 -26.39 8.28 12.67
N ASN A 60 -25.28 8.62 13.32
CA ASN A 60 -25.22 9.79 14.18
C ASN A 60 -24.78 10.96 13.29
N LEU A 61 -25.62 11.98 13.22
CA LEU A 61 -25.37 13.25 12.50
C LEU A 61 -23.97 13.83 12.80
N LEU A 62 -23.40 13.53 13.98
CA LEU A 62 -22.06 13.92 14.41
C LEU A 62 -20.93 13.20 13.66
N SER A 63 -21.16 11.98 13.12
CA SER A 63 -20.17 11.29 12.31
C SER A 63 -20.04 11.90 10.91
N LEU A 64 -21.12 12.48 10.40
CA LEU A 64 -21.13 13.25 9.15
C LEU A 64 -20.30 14.54 9.28
N LEU A 65 -20.29 15.18 10.45
CA LEU A 65 -19.49 16.38 10.71
C LEU A 65 -18.00 16.08 10.88
N ASN A 66 -17.64 14.87 11.32
CA ASN A 66 -16.23 14.43 11.39
C ASN A 66 -15.69 13.91 10.05
N LEU A 67 -16.56 13.47 9.12
CA LEU A 67 -16.18 13.15 7.75
C LEU A 67 -15.83 14.39 6.93
N THR A 68 -16.29 15.57 7.33
CA THR A 68 -15.96 16.85 6.69
C THR A 68 -14.57 17.39 7.07
N LYS A 69 -13.84 16.74 7.98
CA LYS A 69 -12.43 17.03 8.24
C LYS A 69 -11.45 16.25 7.36
N LYS A 70 -11.93 15.40 6.47
CA LYS A 70 -11.14 14.97 5.31
C LYS A 70 -11.03 16.19 4.40
N SER A 71 -9.91 16.86 4.47
CA SER A 71 -9.55 18.06 3.71
C SER A 71 -10.12 18.02 2.30
N VAL A 72 -10.97 19.00 2.04
CA VAL A 72 -11.40 19.34 0.68
C VAL A 72 -10.13 19.47 -0.17
N GLY A 73 -9.92 18.54 -1.12
CA GLY A 73 -9.02 18.74 -2.25
C GLY A 73 -7.64 18.08 -2.22
N ILE A 74 -7.25 17.30 -1.21
CA ILE A 74 -6.00 16.54 -1.28
C ILE A 74 -6.37 15.08 -1.60
N GLU A 75 -6.10 14.66 -2.83
CA GLU A 75 -6.14 13.24 -3.17
C GLU A 75 -5.09 12.51 -2.34
N SER A 76 -5.52 11.47 -1.62
CA SER A 76 -4.64 10.65 -0.79
C SER A 76 -4.02 9.51 -1.61
N GLY A 77 -3.01 8.84 -1.04
CA GLY A 77 -2.41 7.68 -1.66
C GLY A 77 -1.44 8.01 -2.80
N VAL A 78 -1.19 7.00 -3.62
CA VAL A 78 -0.25 7.09 -4.76
C VAL A 78 -0.71 8.14 -5.77
N THR A 79 -2.01 8.29 -5.99
CA THR A 79 -2.58 9.30 -6.91
C THR A 79 -2.19 10.73 -6.53
N GLY A 80 -2.25 11.05 -5.23
CA GLY A 80 -1.84 12.37 -4.75
C GLY A 80 -0.34 12.61 -4.88
N LEU A 81 0.47 11.61 -4.55
CA LEU A 81 1.93 11.69 -4.65
C LEU A 81 2.40 11.85 -6.09
N MET A 82 1.74 11.20 -7.04
CA MET A 82 2.10 11.30 -8.45
C MET A 82 1.93 12.71 -9.01
N LYS A 83 0.91 13.44 -8.58
CA LYS A 83 0.72 14.85 -8.97
C LYS A 83 1.87 15.75 -8.51
N ILE A 84 2.48 15.42 -7.37
CA ILE A 84 3.63 16.15 -6.82
C ILE A 84 4.92 15.78 -7.53
N GLU A 85 5.11 14.51 -7.89
CA GLU A 85 6.29 14.06 -8.64
C GLU A 85 6.43 14.82 -9.94
N GLY A 86 5.32 15.11 -10.64
CA GLY A 86 5.29 15.95 -11.85
C GLY A 86 5.90 17.34 -11.66
N SER A 87 6.00 17.84 -10.41
CA SER A 87 6.68 19.08 -10.05
C SER A 87 8.11 18.88 -9.52
N ASN A 88 8.64 17.67 -9.57
CA ASN A 88 9.96 17.26 -9.04
C ASN A 88 10.19 17.61 -7.56
N LYS A 89 9.12 17.58 -6.73
CA LYS A 89 9.12 17.98 -5.31
C LYS A 89 8.91 16.81 -4.35
N LEU A 90 8.83 15.56 -4.83
CA LEU A 90 8.59 14.42 -3.95
C LEU A 90 9.83 14.10 -3.11
N SER A 91 9.82 14.54 -1.86
CA SER A 91 10.81 14.12 -0.86
C SER A 91 10.33 12.87 -0.11
N PRO A 92 11.26 12.07 0.48
CA PRO A 92 10.88 10.91 1.29
C PRO A 92 9.94 11.25 2.45
N GLU A 93 10.11 12.41 3.09
CA GLU A 93 9.30 12.85 4.23
C GLU A 93 7.87 13.18 3.83
N LEU A 94 7.69 13.71 2.61
CA LEU A 94 6.38 14.09 2.09
C LEU A 94 5.45 12.89 1.87
N ILE A 95 6.01 11.69 1.71
CA ILE A 95 5.22 10.46 1.55
C ILE A 95 4.24 10.28 2.71
N LYS A 96 4.64 10.62 3.93
CA LYS A 96 3.82 10.48 5.15
C LYS A 96 2.54 11.32 5.12
N ASP A 97 2.54 12.44 4.41
CA ASP A 97 1.39 13.34 4.34
C ASP A 97 0.25 12.73 3.49
N TYR A 98 0.56 11.68 2.71
CA TYR A 98 -0.35 10.99 1.80
C TYR A 98 -0.74 9.58 2.28
N THR A 99 -0.21 9.14 3.43
CA THR A 99 -0.50 7.83 4.01
C THR A 99 -1.70 7.86 4.95
N GLY A 100 -2.38 6.72 5.06
CA GLY A 100 -3.34 6.46 6.12
C GLY A 100 -2.61 5.91 7.36
N ILE A 101 -2.79 6.57 8.52
CA ILE A 101 -2.17 6.13 9.77
C ILE A 101 -3.03 5.05 10.42
N ILE A 102 -2.48 3.84 10.56
CA ILE A 102 -3.13 2.71 11.25
C ILE A 102 -2.68 2.66 12.72
N PHE A 103 -1.37 2.66 12.95
CA PHE A 103 -0.78 2.79 14.27
C PHE A 103 0.25 3.92 14.24
N LYS A 104 0.01 4.94 15.04
CA LYS A 104 0.85 6.14 15.09
C LYS A 104 2.33 5.75 15.25
N ASP A 105 3.18 6.30 14.39
CA ASP A 105 4.62 6.10 14.35
C ASP A 105 5.08 4.65 14.11
N ARG A 106 4.16 3.74 13.71
CA ARG A 106 4.43 2.31 13.55
C ARG A 106 3.95 1.73 12.24
N LEU A 107 2.68 1.96 11.87
CA LEU A 107 2.09 1.39 10.66
C LEU A 107 1.30 2.45 9.91
N GLU A 108 1.72 2.67 8.70
CA GLU A 108 1.04 3.51 7.74
C GLU A 108 0.73 2.71 6.48
N VAL A 109 -0.34 3.08 5.79
CA VAL A 109 -0.77 2.44 4.55
C VAL A 109 -0.86 3.47 3.43
N LEU A 110 -0.52 3.05 2.23
CA LEU A 110 -0.60 3.86 1.03
C LEU A 110 -1.46 3.14 -0.01
N SER A 111 -2.63 3.69 -0.28
CA SER A 111 -3.56 3.18 -1.30
C SER A 111 -2.95 3.32 -2.69
N GLY A 112 -3.26 2.37 -3.57
CA GLY A 112 -2.76 2.34 -4.93
C GLY A 112 -3.23 3.51 -5.80
N TYR A 113 -2.72 3.54 -7.02
CA TYR A 113 -3.08 4.55 -8.01
C TYR A 113 -4.51 4.37 -8.50
N ASP A 114 -5.26 5.46 -8.52
CA ASP A 114 -6.66 5.50 -9.00
C ASP A 114 -6.70 6.06 -10.42
N GLY A 115 -6.27 5.28 -11.38
CA GLY A 115 -6.26 5.66 -12.79
C GLY A 115 -5.69 4.57 -13.69
N VAL A 116 -5.54 4.88 -14.97
CA VAL A 116 -5.04 3.92 -15.96
C VAL A 116 -3.53 3.68 -15.77
N GLU A 117 -3.13 2.41 -15.73
CA GLU A 117 -1.72 2.01 -15.69
C GLU A 117 -0.98 2.49 -16.95
N THR A 118 0.18 3.07 -16.75
CA THR A 118 1.07 3.54 -17.82
C THR A 118 2.51 3.29 -17.41
N PRO A 119 3.46 3.19 -18.36
CA PRO A 119 4.88 3.03 -18.02
C PRO A 119 5.43 4.12 -17.08
N THR A 120 4.84 5.31 -17.10
CA THR A 120 5.19 6.40 -16.19
C THR A 120 4.79 6.06 -14.74
N ILE A 121 3.64 5.41 -14.54
CA ILE A 121 3.19 4.92 -13.23
C ILE A 121 4.11 3.83 -12.71
N ASP A 122 4.52 2.90 -13.57
CA ASP A 122 5.40 1.79 -13.17
C ASP A 122 6.74 2.34 -12.66
N ALA A 123 7.36 3.26 -13.42
CA ALA A 123 8.60 3.92 -13.01
C ALA A 123 8.41 4.74 -11.71
N PHE A 124 7.23 5.37 -11.55
CA PHE A 124 6.91 6.12 -10.34
C PHE A 124 6.84 5.21 -9.10
N TYR A 125 6.18 4.06 -9.18
CA TYR A 125 6.12 3.11 -8.06
C TYR A 125 7.51 2.67 -7.60
N VAL A 126 8.41 2.36 -8.52
CA VAL A 126 9.79 1.98 -8.19
C VAL A 126 10.51 3.13 -7.47
N SER A 127 10.37 4.36 -7.96
CA SER A 127 10.94 5.56 -7.32
C SER A 127 10.36 5.79 -5.93
N LEU A 128 9.03 5.68 -5.79
CA LEU A 128 8.30 5.84 -4.54
C LEU A 128 8.75 4.83 -3.48
N ILE A 129 8.85 3.54 -3.84
CA ILE A 129 9.29 2.47 -2.95
C ILE A 129 10.72 2.73 -2.45
N LYS A 130 11.64 3.14 -3.33
CA LYS A 130 13.00 3.50 -2.97
C LYS A 130 13.05 4.72 -2.04
N LYS A 131 12.26 5.77 -2.30
CA LYS A 131 12.17 6.94 -1.42
C LYS A 131 11.55 6.58 -0.07
N ALA A 132 10.49 5.76 -0.06
CA ALA A 132 9.86 5.29 1.17
C ALA A 132 10.85 4.49 2.04
N SER A 133 11.70 3.66 1.44
CA SER A 133 12.70 2.89 2.17
C SER A 133 13.75 3.74 2.90
N MET A 134 13.85 5.04 2.61
CA MET A 134 14.74 5.96 3.34
C MET A 134 14.15 6.41 4.69
N VAL A 135 12.83 6.36 4.86
CA VAL A 135 12.12 6.89 6.05
C VAL A 135 11.34 5.84 6.85
N TYR A 136 11.17 4.63 6.30
CA TYR A 136 10.57 3.48 6.96
C TYR A 136 11.61 2.38 7.18
N ASP A 137 11.46 1.61 8.27
CA ASP A 137 12.33 0.45 8.53
C ASP A 137 12.03 -0.69 7.57
N ILE A 138 10.73 -0.84 7.23
CA ILE A 138 10.22 -1.87 6.33
C ILE A 138 9.18 -1.26 5.40
N VAL A 139 9.33 -1.52 4.11
CA VAL A 139 8.34 -1.23 3.08
C VAL A 139 7.78 -2.54 2.57
N LEU A 140 6.51 -2.78 2.79
CA LEU A 140 5.78 -3.94 2.29
C LEU A 140 4.99 -3.52 1.06
N VAL A 141 5.07 -4.31 -0.01
CA VAL A 141 4.37 -4.03 -1.26
C VAL A 141 3.44 -5.18 -1.59
N ASP A 142 2.14 -4.91 -1.60
CA ASP A 142 1.11 -5.85 -2.05
C ASP A 142 0.90 -5.65 -3.56
N LEU A 143 1.52 -6.53 -4.35
CA LEU A 143 1.55 -6.42 -5.80
C LEU A 143 0.25 -6.95 -6.43
N LYS A 144 -0.21 -6.27 -7.46
CA LYS A 144 -1.29 -6.77 -8.31
C LYS A 144 -0.92 -8.14 -8.87
N LYS A 145 -1.89 -9.04 -8.87
CA LYS A 145 -1.73 -10.42 -9.36
C LYS A 145 -1.30 -10.45 -10.82
N GLY A 146 -0.64 -11.54 -11.19
CA GLY A 146 -0.24 -11.79 -12.56
C GLY A 146 1.14 -11.23 -12.93
N ILE A 147 1.58 -11.56 -14.12
CA ILE A 147 2.85 -11.11 -14.68
C ILE A 147 2.59 -9.83 -15.49
N ASN A 148 3.05 -8.70 -14.97
CA ASN A 148 2.98 -7.40 -15.65
C ASN A 148 4.29 -6.63 -15.45
N GLN A 149 4.49 -5.55 -16.19
CA GLN A 149 5.75 -4.78 -16.13
C GLN A 149 5.98 -4.20 -14.74
N LEU A 150 4.94 -3.63 -14.12
CA LEU A 150 5.03 -3.07 -12.77
C LEU A 150 5.51 -4.11 -11.76
N SER A 151 4.93 -5.33 -11.75
CA SER A 151 5.35 -6.38 -10.82
C SER A 151 6.80 -6.79 -11.07
N GLN A 152 7.23 -6.94 -12.33
CA GLN A 152 8.62 -7.27 -12.65
C GLN A 152 9.59 -6.20 -12.15
N ASP A 153 9.30 -4.93 -12.39
CA ASP A 153 10.15 -3.80 -11.99
C ASP A 153 10.27 -3.70 -10.46
N ILE A 154 9.16 -3.89 -9.72
CA ILE A 154 9.19 -3.86 -8.25
C ILE A 154 9.93 -5.07 -7.68
N LEU A 155 9.71 -6.26 -8.23
CA LEU A 155 10.41 -7.47 -7.78
C LEU A 155 11.94 -7.34 -7.91
N THR A 156 12.45 -6.62 -8.92
CA THR A 156 13.91 -6.39 -9.08
C THR A 156 14.51 -5.53 -7.99
N VAL A 157 13.72 -4.69 -7.30
CA VAL A 157 14.18 -3.81 -6.23
C VAL A 157 13.82 -4.31 -4.83
N SER A 158 13.20 -5.49 -4.74
CA SER A 158 12.78 -6.12 -3.50
C SER A 158 13.92 -6.91 -2.88
N ASP A 159 14.13 -6.75 -1.56
CA ASP A 159 15.09 -7.56 -0.80
C ASP A 159 14.54 -8.97 -0.52
N VAL A 160 13.21 -9.08 -0.36
CA VAL A 160 12.50 -10.34 -0.10
C VAL A 160 11.24 -10.40 -0.95
N ILE A 161 10.99 -11.56 -1.53
CA ILE A 161 9.77 -11.85 -2.28
C ILE A 161 9.00 -12.96 -1.56
N VAL A 162 7.76 -12.68 -1.18
CA VAL A 162 6.82 -13.65 -0.64
C VAL A 162 5.90 -14.08 -1.76
N TYR A 163 6.10 -15.29 -2.26
CA TYR A 163 5.33 -15.84 -3.37
C TYR A 163 4.13 -16.63 -2.88
N GLY A 164 2.94 -16.18 -3.28
CA GLY A 164 1.68 -16.86 -2.98
C GLY A 164 1.33 -17.91 -4.03
N MET A 165 1.01 -19.13 -3.60
CA MET A 165 0.53 -20.19 -4.49
C MET A 165 -0.66 -20.93 -3.92
N THR A 166 -1.54 -21.39 -4.82
CA THR A 166 -2.64 -22.27 -4.46
C THR A 166 -2.30 -23.71 -4.81
N GLN A 167 -2.56 -24.61 -3.88
CA GLN A 167 -2.43 -26.05 -4.18
C GLN A 167 -3.62 -26.51 -5.04
N LYS A 168 -3.36 -26.87 -6.30
CA LYS A 168 -4.37 -27.51 -7.15
C LYS A 168 -4.39 -28.99 -6.84
N ARG A 169 -5.52 -29.53 -6.36
CA ARG A 169 -5.78 -30.97 -6.48
C ARG A 169 -6.09 -31.24 -7.95
N HIS A 170 -5.25 -32.05 -8.61
CA HIS A 170 -5.67 -32.68 -9.85
C HIS A 170 -6.73 -33.72 -9.51
N SER A 171 -7.98 -33.46 -9.91
CA SER A 171 -9.08 -34.42 -9.89
C SER A 171 -9.01 -35.27 -11.13
#